data_5e05bc394b921f3bea150437eeaf8508
#
_entry.id   5e05bc394b921f3bea150437eeaf8508
#
_cell.length_a   1.000
_cell.length_b   1.000
_cell.length_c   1.000
_cell.angle_alpha   90.00
_cell.angle_beta   90.00
_cell.angle_gamma   90.00
#
_symmetry.space_group_name_H-M   'P 1'
#
loop_
_entity.id
_entity.type
_entity.pdbx_description
1 polymer ?
#
loop_
_entity_poly.entity_id
_entity_poly.type
_entity_poly.pdbx_seq_one_letter_code
_entity_poly.pdbx_strand_id
1 'polypeptide(L)'
;MMRRLPACGLLLFCLTSADAQFAPGFVQNSSYWNDGKAEFDLYDAQLVREGEPRATEVLHILVREPFDLQQMVKPDSWDHRGVVQVLKMNQILSAPTGLYVVHQMHSNFWRADNARLAKFSLTSNDSCGNSFQEGRRNGEEFTHIWHTYWDGMADGSEQVTLPENGFFYDELPFRVRTIDFTKPQGAFEIQLAPTVISSRKTALVWEPAQVRYETGEKFISVTVEHAGGRDQFVLDRDFPHLLREWTAANGSHLKLKRTLKVAYWKYSKNGDRERALKDPMLRPPD
;
A
#
# COMPACT_ATOMS: atom_id res chain seq x y z
N MET A 1 54.99 -0.57 -25.49
CA MET A 1 53.95 0.29 -24.92
C MET A 1 52.68 -0.53 -24.77
N MET A 2 52.53 -1.23 -23.61
CA MET A 2 51.41 -2.12 -23.36
C MET A 2 50.30 -1.31 -22.64
N ARG A 3 49.14 -1.13 -23.28
CA ARG A 3 47.96 -0.53 -22.70
C ARG A 3 47.29 -1.55 -21.77
N ARG A 4 47.25 -1.25 -20.48
CA ARG A 4 46.43 -1.96 -19.47
C ARG A 4 44.97 -1.59 -19.69
N LEU A 5 44.12 -2.60 -19.96
CA LEU A 5 42.65 -2.47 -19.92
C LEU A 5 42.19 -2.41 -18.44
N PRO A 6 41.24 -1.56 -18.11
CA PRO A 6 40.69 -1.57 -16.78
C PRO A 6 39.81 -2.82 -16.59
N ALA A 7 40.02 -3.54 -15.49
CA ALA A 7 39.17 -4.63 -15.05
C ALA A 7 37.81 -4.05 -14.61
N CYS A 8 36.77 -4.36 -15.37
CA CYS A 8 35.39 -4.08 -15.00
C CYS A 8 35.01 -5.09 -13.90
N GLY A 9 35.02 -4.65 -12.64
CA GLY A 9 34.57 -5.47 -11.52
C GLY A 9 33.08 -5.73 -11.61
N LEU A 10 32.70 -6.96 -11.96
CA LEU A 10 31.33 -7.45 -11.87
C LEU A 10 30.99 -7.61 -10.39
N LEU A 11 30.24 -6.66 -9.81
CA LEU A 11 29.65 -6.82 -8.48
C LEU A 11 28.58 -7.91 -8.58
N LEU A 12 28.91 -9.13 -8.14
CA LEU A 12 27.93 -10.20 -7.91
C LEU A 12 27.10 -9.81 -6.69
N PHE A 13 25.89 -9.30 -6.90
CA PHE A 13 24.89 -9.21 -5.84
C PHE A 13 24.39 -10.63 -5.56
N CYS A 14 24.66 -11.16 -4.35
CA CYS A 14 23.96 -12.34 -3.86
C CYS A 14 22.48 -11.95 -3.64
N LEU A 15 21.59 -12.45 -4.48
CA LEU A 15 20.15 -12.37 -4.30
C LEU A 15 19.79 -13.18 -3.05
N THR A 16 19.33 -12.52 -2.01
CA THR A 16 18.76 -13.16 -0.81
C THR A 16 17.25 -13.34 -1.00
N SER A 17 16.63 -14.31 -0.32
CA SER A 17 15.19 -14.53 -0.40
C SER A 17 14.42 -13.28 0.04
N ALA A 18 13.31 -12.95 -0.61
CA ALA A 18 12.52 -11.75 -0.36
C ALA A 18 11.96 -11.69 1.07
N ASP A 19 11.59 -12.82 1.67
CA ASP A 19 11.08 -12.88 3.05
C ASP A 19 12.08 -12.37 4.10
N ALA A 20 13.39 -12.49 3.83
CA ALA A 20 14.44 -11.97 4.72
C ALA A 20 14.65 -10.45 4.58
N GLN A 21 14.01 -9.81 3.60
CA GLN A 21 14.19 -8.39 3.31
C GLN A 21 13.05 -7.51 3.85
N PHE A 22 11.88 -8.09 4.14
CA PHE A 22 10.78 -7.38 4.79
C PHE A 22 10.73 -7.74 6.26
N ALA A 23 10.97 -6.75 7.13
CA ALA A 23 11.03 -6.94 8.58
C ALA A 23 9.61 -7.07 9.18
N PRO A 24 9.16 -8.25 9.63
CA PRO A 24 7.87 -8.38 10.33
C PRO A 24 7.79 -7.47 11.57
N GLY A 25 8.93 -7.15 12.16
CA GLY A 25 9.06 -6.26 13.31
C GLY A 25 8.43 -4.88 13.10
N PHE A 26 8.34 -4.41 11.85
CA PHE A 26 7.63 -3.17 11.55
C PHE A 26 6.14 -3.27 11.94
N VAL A 27 5.45 -4.30 11.47
CA VAL A 27 4.03 -4.54 11.78
C VAL A 27 3.84 -4.97 13.22
N GLN A 28 4.81 -5.67 13.81
CA GLN A 28 4.78 -6.16 15.21
C GLN A 28 5.05 -5.06 16.23
N ASN A 29 5.54 -3.88 15.83
CA ASN A 29 5.89 -2.81 16.75
C ASN A 29 4.65 -2.31 17.53
N SER A 30 4.45 -2.90 18.71
CA SER A 30 3.29 -2.62 19.56
C SER A 30 3.32 -1.21 20.16
N SER A 31 4.49 -0.64 20.42
CA SER A 31 4.61 0.71 20.99
C SER A 31 4.10 1.78 20.04
N TYR A 32 4.20 1.55 18.73
CA TYR A 32 3.71 2.47 17.72
C TYR A 32 2.26 2.18 17.30
N TRP A 33 1.92 0.89 17.08
CA TRP A 33 0.63 0.52 16.50
C TRP A 33 -0.48 0.27 17.53
N ASN A 34 -0.16 0.05 18.82
CA ASN A 34 -1.14 -0.19 19.90
C ASN A 34 -1.38 1.04 20.79
N ASP A 35 -1.04 2.23 20.32
CA ASP A 35 -1.25 3.49 21.05
C ASP A 35 -2.71 3.97 21.08
N GLY A 36 -3.65 3.18 20.52
CA GLY A 36 -5.07 3.52 20.45
C GLY A 36 -5.38 4.61 19.42
N LYS A 37 -4.53 4.80 18.41
CA LYS A 37 -4.69 5.80 17.34
C LYS A 37 -4.45 5.16 15.99
N ALA A 38 -4.98 5.80 14.94
CA ALA A 38 -4.60 5.54 13.56
C ALA A 38 -3.55 6.56 13.10
N GLU A 39 -2.67 6.14 12.21
CA GLU A 39 -1.81 7.04 11.43
C GLU A 39 -2.61 7.53 10.22
N PHE A 40 -2.61 8.83 10.00
CA PHE A 40 -3.23 9.52 8.86
C PHE A 40 -2.14 10.23 8.07
N ASP A 41 -1.94 9.81 6.84
CA ASP A 41 -0.99 10.42 5.93
C ASP A 41 -1.73 11.03 4.75
N LEU A 42 -1.78 12.36 4.71
CA LEU A 42 -2.39 13.12 3.63
C LEU A 42 -1.32 13.52 2.62
N TYR A 43 -1.57 13.23 1.36
CA TYR A 43 -0.68 13.53 0.25
C TYR A 43 -1.31 14.53 -0.71
N ASP A 44 -0.54 15.53 -1.15
CA ASP A 44 -0.81 16.21 -2.41
C ASP A 44 -0.45 15.22 -3.54
N ALA A 45 -1.34 15.04 -4.49
CA ALA A 45 -1.19 14.03 -5.51
C ALA A 45 -1.51 14.55 -6.92
N GLN A 46 -0.79 14.00 -7.89
CA GLN A 46 -1.17 14.03 -9.30
C GLN A 46 -1.38 12.57 -9.74
N LEU A 47 -2.62 12.20 -10.01
CA LEU A 47 -2.96 10.86 -10.48
C LEU A 47 -3.14 10.87 -12.01
N VAL A 48 -2.37 10.04 -12.70
CA VAL A 48 -2.53 9.89 -14.15
C VAL A 48 -3.71 8.98 -14.45
N ARG A 49 -4.73 9.53 -15.11
CA ARG A 49 -5.90 8.80 -15.60
C ARG A 49 -6.14 9.16 -17.05
N GLU A 50 -6.35 8.15 -17.89
CA GLU A 50 -6.56 8.35 -19.33
C GLU A 50 -5.43 9.17 -19.99
N GLY A 51 -4.20 8.97 -19.50
CA GLY A 51 -3.02 9.65 -20.02
C GLY A 51 -2.81 11.09 -19.52
N GLU A 52 -3.70 11.61 -18.68
CA GLU A 52 -3.60 12.99 -18.17
C GLU A 52 -3.39 13.03 -16.64
N PRO A 53 -2.50 13.92 -16.14
CA PRO A 53 -2.32 14.14 -14.72
C PRO A 53 -3.50 14.92 -14.14
N ARG A 54 -4.04 14.45 -13.01
CA ARG A 54 -5.14 15.10 -12.30
C ARG A 54 -4.73 15.41 -10.87
N ALA A 55 -4.71 16.71 -10.55
CA ALA A 55 -4.39 17.17 -9.21
C ALA A 55 -5.49 16.78 -8.23
N THR A 56 -5.11 16.18 -7.10
CA THR A 56 -6.02 15.72 -6.06
C THR A 56 -5.28 15.52 -4.74
N GLU A 57 -6.00 15.02 -3.74
CA GLU A 57 -5.42 14.52 -2.50
C GLU A 57 -5.63 13.01 -2.38
N VAL A 58 -4.64 12.34 -1.81
CA VAL A 58 -4.71 10.92 -1.43
C VAL A 58 -4.53 10.81 0.07
N LEU A 59 -5.38 10.02 0.72
CA LEU A 59 -5.30 9.79 2.16
C LEU A 59 -5.01 8.33 2.44
N HIS A 60 -3.92 8.05 3.16
CA HIS A 60 -3.66 6.74 3.75
C HIS A 60 -4.06 6.76 5.22
N ILE A 61 -4.79 5.74 5.66
CA ILE A 61 -5.17 5.54 7.07
C ILE A 61 -4.68 4.17 7.50
N LEU A 62 -3.69 4.15 8.41
CA LEU A 62 -3.16 2.91 8.95
C LEU A 62 -3.64 2.73 10.38
N VAL A 63 -4.23 1.57 10.67
CA VAL A 63 -4.76 1.27 12.02
C VAL A 63 -4.62 -0.20 12.34
N ARG A 64 -4.22 -0.49 13.60
CA ARG A 64 -4.26 -1.83 14.13
C ARG A 64 -5.65 -2.14 14.65
N GLU A 65 -6.24 -3.25 14.21
CA GLU A 65 -7.57 -3.67 14.64
C GLU A 65 -7.70 -5.20 14.69
N PRO A 66 -8.68 -5.73 15.47
CA PRO A 66 -9.04 -7.15 15.42
C PRO A 66 -9.64 -7.52 14.08
N PHE A 67 -9.39 -8.75 13.67
CA PHE A 67 -9.85 -9.28 12.39
C PHE A 67 -10.16 -10.77 12.49
N ASP A 68 -11.36 -11.16 12.11
CA ASP A 68 -11.79 -12.56 12.04
C ASP A 68 -11.33 -13.15 10.70
N LEU A 69 -10.37 -14.09 10.75
CA LEU A 69 -9.84 -14.75 9.55
C LEU A 69 -10.83 -15.70 8.87
N GLN A 70 -11.88 -16.15 9.54
CA GLN A 70 -12.87 -17.03 8.93
C GLN A 70 -13.88 -16.24 8.12
N GLN A 71 -14.36 -15.13 8.68
CA GLN A 71 -15.35 -14.27 8.04
C GLN A 71 -14.71 -13.17 7.19
N MET A 72 -13.39 -12.93 7.36
CA MET A 72 -12.64 -11.85 6.71
C MET A 72 -13.20 -10.46 6.99
N VAL A 73 -13.61 -10.21 8.24
CA VAL A 73 -14.21 -8.95 8.71
C VAL A 73 -13.68 -8.55 10.10
N LYS A 74 -13.95 -7.31 10.48
CA LYS A 74 -13.76 -6.87 11.86
C LYS A 74 -14.82 -7.51 12.74
N PRO A 75 -14.45 -8.24 13.82
CA PRO A 75 -15.42 -8.85 14.72
C PRO A 75 -16.03 -7.81 15.67
N ASP A 76 -17.27 -8.04 16.09
CA ASP A 76 -17.93 -7.23 17.11
C ASP A 76 -17.40 -7.52 18.52
N SER A 77 -16.91 -8.74 18.75
CA SER A 77 -16.26 -9.15 20.01
C SER A 77 -14.96 -9.91 19.74
N TRP A 78 -14.08 -9.96 20.76
CA TRP A 78 -12.79 -10.66 20.69
C TRP A 78 -12.86 -12.16 21.02
N ASP A 79 -14.02 -12.66 21.41
CA ASP A 79 -14.20 -14.01 21.97
C ASP A 79 -14.31 -15.10 20.90
N HIS A 80 -14.13 -14.77 19.62
CA HIS A 80 -14.21 -15.73 18.53
C HIS A 80 -12.87 -16.42 18.27
N ARG A 81 -12.92 -17.73 18.01
CA ARG A 81 -11.76 -18.45 17.49
C ARG A 81 -11.40 -17.92 16.10
N GLY A 82 -10.12 -17.68 15.87
CA GLY A 82 -9.63 -17.19 14.57
C GLY A 82 -9.50 -15.67 14.49
N VAL A 83 -9.82 -14.94 15.57
CA VAL A 83 -9.53 -13.50 15.64
C VAL A 83 -8.03 -13.27 15.82
N VAL A 84 -7.47 -12.48 14.95
CA VAL A 84 -6.06 -12.04 14.98
C VAL A 84 -5.99 -10.51 14.98
N GLN A 85 -4.82 -9.98 15.23
CA GLN A 85 -4.54 -8.58 14.96
C GLN A 85 -4.11 -8.40 13.50
N VAL A 86 -4.63 -7.38 12.85
CA VAL A 86 -4.13 -6.90 11.55
C VAL A 86 -3.70 -5.45 11.65
N LEU A 87 -2.74 -5.08 10.81
CA LEU A 87 -2.54 -3.69 10.44
C LEU A 87 -3.29 -3.48 9.12
N LYS A 88 -4.28 -2.60 9.15
CA LYS A 88 -5.07 -2.24 7.98
C LYS A 88 -4.59 -0.90 7.45
N MET A 89 -4.45 -0.78 6.12
CA MET A 89 -4.27 0.48 5.44
C MET A 89 -5.44 0.71 4.47
N ASN A 90 -6.12 1.83 4.61
CA ASN A 90 -7.03 2.33 3.59
C ASN A 90 -6.29 3.37 2.75
N GLN A 91 -6.32 3.20 1.44
CA GLN A 91 -5.91 4.21 0.46
C GLN A 91 -7.19 4.82 -0.12
N ILE A 92 -7.42 6.10 0.13
CA ILE A 92 -8.61 6.82 -0.31
C ILE A 92 -8.18 7.82 -1.38
N LEU A 93 -8.73 7.62 -2.58
CA LEU A 93 -8.41 8.39 -3.78
C LEU A 93 -9.69 9.06 -4.29
N SER A 94 -9.59 10.33 -4.63
CA SER A 94 -10.69 11.10 -5.20
C SER A 94 -10.15 11.84 -6.43
N ALA A 95 -10.39 11.29 -7.62
CA ALA A 95 -9.85 11.83 -8.87
C ALA A 95 -10.92 12.62 -9.64
N PRO A 96 -10.75 13.94 -9.83
CA PRO A 96 -11.66 14.73 -10.65
C PRO A 96 -11.55 14.28 -12.11
N THR A 97 -12.70 14.10 -12.77
CA THR A 97 -12.78 13.63 -14.13
C THR A 97 -13.86 14.45 -14.86
N GLY A 98 -13.45 15.53 -15.51
CA GLY A 98 -14.39 16.43 -16.16
C GLY A 98 -15.42 17.01 -15.17
N LEU A 99 -16.69 16.61 -15.28
CA LEU A 99 -17.79 17.14 -14.48
C LEU A 99 -18.09 16.33 -13.21
N TYR A 100 -17.38 15.26 -12.93
CA TYR A 100 -17.60 14.40 -11.77
C TYR A 100 -16.29 13.98 -11.11
N VAL A 101 -16.39 13.35 -9.95
CA VAL A 101 -15.25 12.83 -9.21
C VAL A 101 -15.38 11.32 -9.06
N VAL A 102 -14.33 10.61 -9.43
CA VAL A 102 -14.23 9.16 -9.15
C VAL A 102 -13.69 8.97 -7.75
N HIS A 103 -14.41 8.24 -6.92
CA HIS A 103 -13.99 7.89 -5.57
C HIS A 103 -13.60 6.42 -5.51
N GLN A 104 -12.40 6.14 -5.03
CA GLN A 104 -11.91 4.80 -4.83
C GLN A 104 -11.36 4.65 -3.42
N MET A 105 -11.65 3.51 -2.79
CA MET A 105 -11.01 3.13 -1.54
C MET A 105 -10.48 1.71 -1.69
N HIS A 106 -9.17 1.58 -1.57
CA HIS A 106 -8.48 0.31 -1.51
C HIS A 106 -8.01 0.04 -0.08
N SER A 107 -8.30 -1.14 0.45
CA SER A 107 -7.94 -1.54 1.80
C SER A 107 -7.10 -2.81 1.77
N ASN A 108 -5.95 -2.78 2.43
CA ASN A 108 -5.09 -3.93 2.67
C ASN A 108 -5.12 -4.30 4.14
N PHE A 109 -5.13 -5.61 4.45
CA PHE A 109 -5.15 -6.15 5.81
C PHE A 109 -3.98 -7.12 5.98
N TRP A 110 -2.91 -6.68 6.65
CA TRP A 110 -1.75 -7.53 6.92
C TRP A 110 -1.84 -8.09 8.33
N ARG A 111 -1.63 -9.38 8.46
CA ARG A 111 -1.55 -10.02 9.78
C ARG A 111 -0.41 -9.42 10.59
N ALA A 112 -0.67 -9.14 11.87
CA ALA A 112 0.33 -8.55 12.74
C ALA A 112 1.43 -9.54 13.17
N ASP A 113 1.15 -10.85 13.14
CA ASP A 113 2.07 -11.89 13.54
C ASP A 113 3.16 -12.20 12.51
N ASN A 114 2.86 -12.06 11.21
CA ASN A 114 3.77 -12.45 10.14
C ASN A 114 3.83 -11.48 8.96
N ALA A 115 3.15 -10.33 9.04
CA ALA A 115 3.05 -9.31 7.99
C ALA A 115 2.51 -9.80 6.63
N ARG A 116 1.92 -11.01 6.56
CA ARG A 116 1.30 -11.53 5.34
C ARG A 116 -0.05 -10.85 5.09
N LEU A 117 -0.34 -10.53 3.83
CA LEU A 117 -1.64 -10.01 3.41
C LEU A 117 -2.70 -11.08 3.60
N ALA A 118 -3.71 -10.82 4.44
CA ALA A 118 -4.86 -11.70 4.65
C ALA A 118 -6.00 -11.38 3.67
N LYS A 119 -6.19 -10.10 3.38
CA LYS A 119 -7.28 -9.60 2.55
C LYS A 119 -6.90 -8.29 1.89
N PHE A 120 -7.38 -8.07 0.67
CA PHE A 120 -7.60 -6.72 0.16
C PHE A 120 -9.08 -6.50 -0.19
N SER A 121 -9.52 -5.27 -0.28
CA SER A 121 -10.79 -4.90 -0.89
C SER A 121 -10.67 -3.56 -1.60
N LEU A 122 -11.38 -3.42 -2.72
CA LEU A 122 -11.51 -2.19 -3.50
C LEU A 122 -12.98 -1.86 -3.70
N THR A 123 -13.34 -0.61 -3.47
CA THR A 123 -14.56 -0.02 -3.98
C THR A 123 -14.20 1.10 -4.96
N SER A 124 -14.89 1.16 -6.09
CA SER A 124 -14.78 2.24 -7.07
C SER A 124 -16.17 2.76 -7.38
N ASN A 125 -16.39 4.05 -7.16
CA ASN A 125 -17.63 4.74 -7.43
C ASN A 125 -17.35 5.86 -8.42
N ASP A 126 -17.92 5.75 -9.59
CA ASP A 126 -17.87 6.80 -10.61
C ASP A 126 -19.24 7.04 -11.26
N SER A 127 -19.33 7.99 -12.17
CA SER A 127 -20.61 8.30 -12.82
C SER A 127 -21.11 7.19 -13.74
N CYS A 128 -20.23 6.27 -14.16
CA CYS A 128 -20.61 5.14 -15.03
C CYS A 128 -21.16 3.96 -14.23
N GLY A 129 -20.83 3.84 -12.93
CA GLY A 129 -21.29 2.76 -12.07
C GLY A 129 -20.33 2.41 -10.96
N ASN A 130 -20.70 1.43 -10.17
CA ASN A 130 -19.95 0.97 -9.03
C ASN A 130 -19.23 -0.34 -9.36
N SER A 131 -18.02 -0.48 -8.80
CA SER A 131 -17.27 -1.73 -8.83
C SER A 131 -16.76 -2.08 -7.44
N PHE A 132 -16.70 -3.37 -7.17
CA PHE A 132 -16.12 -3.94 -5.97
C PHE A 132 -15.18 -5.08 -6.37
N GLN A 133 -14.01 -5.13 -5.74
CA GLN A 133 -13.10 -6.26 -5.85
C GLN A 133 -12.62 -6.64 -4.46
N GLU A 134 -12.45 -7.91 -4.21
CA GLU A 134 -11.95 -8.43 -2.94
C GLU A 134 -11.07 -9.64 -3.17
N GLY A 135 -9.93 -9.66 -2.49
CA GLY A 135 -9.06 -10.83 -2.43
C GLY A 135 -8.96 -11.37 -1.02
N ARG A 136 -9.07 -12.68 -0.84
CA ARG A 136 -9.01 -13.40 0.44
C ARG A 136 -7.96 -14.49 0.39
N ARG A 137 -7.02 -14.45 1.32
CA ARG A 137 -5.99 -15.50 1.44
C ARG A 137 -6.54 -16.73 2.17
N ASN A 138 -6.28 -17.89 1.61
CA ASN A 138 -6.48 -19.18 2.25
C ASN A 138 -5.22 -20.06 2.03
N GLY A 139 -4.27 -20.00 2.97
CA GLY A 139 -2.97 -20.64 2.79
C GLY A 139 -2.15 -19.96 1.69
N GLU A 140 -1.75 -20.73 0.68
CA GLU A 140 -1.06 -20.26 -0.52
C GLU A 140 -2.03 -19.81 -1.62
N GLU A 141 -3.31 -20.17 -1.51
CA GLU A 141 -4.35 -19.77 -2.44
C GLU A 141 -4.91 -18.40 -2.07
N PHE A 142 -5.35 -17.68 -3.10
CA PHE A 142 -6.01 -16.39 -2.98
C PHE A 142 -7.29 -16.39 -3.81
N THR A 143 -8.43 -16.22 -3.15
CA THR A 143 -9.71 -16.10 -3.82
C THR A 143 -9.91 -14.64 -4.21
N HIS A 144 -9.96 -14.34 -5.50
CA HIS A 144 -10.30 -13.02 -6.03
C HIS A 144 -11.75 -13.00 -6.48
N ILE A 145 -12.54 -12.07 -5.94
CA ILE A 145 -13.97 -11.89 -6.23
C ILE A 145 -14.14 -10.48 -6.78
N TRP A 146 -15.02 -10.32 -7.78
CA TRP A 146 -15.34 -9.01 -8.33
C TRP A 146 -16.80 -8.87 -8.70
N HIS A 147 -17.31 -7.65 -8.62
CA HIS A 147 -18.58 -7.17 -9.13
C HIS A 147 -18.31 -5.85 -9.83
N THR A 148 -18.56 -5.77 -11.14
CA THR A 148 -18.28 -4.55 -11.91
C THR A 148 -19.45 -4.21 -12.84
N TYR A 149 -19.53 -2.95 -13.23
CA TYR A 149 -20.52 -2.47 -14.21
C TYR A 149 -19.95 -2.44 -15.64
N TRP A 150 -19.07 -3.43 -15.97
CA TRP A 150 -18.42 -3.45 -17.27
C TRP A 150 -18.72 -4.74 -18.03
N ASP A 151 -19.00 -4.60 -19.33
CA ASP A 151 -19.27 -5.72 -20.21
C ASP A 151 -18.11 -6.73 -20.24
N GLY A 152 -18.44 -8.01 -20.22
CA GLY A 152 -17.48 -9.10 -20.15
C GLY A 152 -16.77 -9.29 -18.80
N MET A 153 -17.08 -8.45 -17.79
CA MET A 153 -16.43 -8.48 -16.46
C MET A 153 -17.43 -8.32 -15.32
N ALA A 154 -18.73 -8.58 -15.53
CA ALA A 154 -19.80 -8.21 -14.59
C ALA A 154 -19.55 -8.75 -13.18
N ASP A 155 -19.60 -10.06 -13.02
CA ASP A 155 -19.44 -10.74 -11.74
C ASP A 155 -18.59 -11.98 -11.92
N GLY A 156 -17.78 -12.30 -10.90
CA GLY A 156 -17.03 -13.53 -10.92
C GLY A 156 -16.13 -13.75 -9.74
N SER A 157 -15.50 -14.91 -9.75
CA SER A 157 -14.44 -15.26 -8.82
C SER A 157 -13.43 -16.17 -9.50
N GLU A 158 -12.19 -16.09 -9.05
CA GLU A 158 -11.11 -16.98 -9.47
C GLU A 158 -10.22 -17.35 -8.27
N GLN A 159 -9.59 -18.51 -8.36
CA GLN A 159 -8.54 -18.91 -7.44
C GLN A 159 -7.19 -18.67 -8.11
N VAL A 160 -6.29 -18.03 -7.41
CA VAL A 160 -4.93 -17.78 -7.89
C VAL A 160 -3.94 -18.24 -6.82
N THR A 161 -2.86 -18.91 -7.24
CA THR A 161 -1.78 -19.26 -6.34
C THR A 161 -0.90 -18.04 -6.14
N LEU A 162 -0.67 -17.66 -4.89
CA LEU A 162 0.20 -16.54 -4.56
C LEU A 162 1.65 -17.03 -4.44
N PRO A 163 2.58 -16.52 -5.26
CA PRO A 163 3.99 -16.84 -5.09
C PRO A 163 4.49 -16.51 -3.67
N GLU A 164 5.48 -17.24 -3.17
CA GLU A 164 6.03 -17.04 -1.81
C GLU A 164 6.48 -15.59 -1.59
N ASN A 165 7.11 -14.98 -2.59
CA ASN A 165 7.52 -13.58 -2.63
C ASN A 165 6.58 -12.69 -3.46
N GLY A 166 5.29 -13.08 -3.56
CA GLY A 166 4.27 -12.39 -4.34
C GLY A 166 3.60 -11.26 -3.56
N PHE A 167 3.52 -10.10 -4.18
CA PHE A 167 2.86 -8.90 -3.64
C PHE A 167 1.94 -8.28 -4.69
N PHE A 168 0.92 -7.57 -4.23
CA PHE A 168 0.13 -6.71 -5.10
C PHE A 168 0.81 -5.33 -5.21
N TYR A 169 0.75 -4.73 -6.39
CA TYR A 169 1.28 -3.38 -6.62
C TYR A 169 0.78 -2.37 -5.58
N ASP A 170 -0.49 -2.50 -5.20
CA ASP A 170 -1.15 -1.60 -4.26
C ASP A 170 -0.69 -1.80 -2.80
N GLU A 171 0.13 -2.80 -2.52
CA GLU A 171 0.83 -2.94 -1.24
C GLU A 171 2.11 -2.09 -1.16
N LEU A 172 2.68 -1.67 -2.32
CA LEU A 172 3.99 -1.02 -2.35
C LEU A 172 4.11 0.21 -1.43
N PRO A 173 3.13 1.14 -1.35
CA PRO A 173 3.23 2.29 -0.46
C PRO A 173 3.47 1.94 1.01
N PHE A 174 3.03 0.75 1.41
CA PHE A 174 3.26 0.21 2.75
C PHE A 174 4.50 -0.70 2.79
N ARG A 175 4.64 -1.62 1.84
CA ARG A 175 5.72 -2.64 1.85
C ARG A 175 7.11 -2.03 1.85
N VAL A 176 7.33 -0.98 1.08
CA VAL A 176 8.63 -0.30 1.05
C VAL A 176 9.04 0.24 2.43
N ARG A 177 8.09 0.58 3.31
CA ARG A 177 8.35 1.02 4.69
C ARG A 177 8.78 -0.14 5.61
N THR A 178 8.48 -1.39 5.22
CA THR A 178 8.78 -2.58 6.01
C THR A 178 10.08 -3.27 5.61
N ILE A 179 10.83 -2.73 4.67
CA ILE A 179 12.15 -3.26 4.29
C ILE A 179 13.09 -3.20 5.50
N ASP A 180 13.94 -4.23 5.63
CA ASP A 180 15.02 -4.24 6.63
C ASP A 180 16.15 -3.30 6.19
N PHE A 181 16.18 -2.13 6.80
CA PHE A 181 17.20 -1.10 6.52
C PHE A 181 18.43 -1.19 7.45
N THR A 182 18.71 -2.34 8.03
CA THR A 182 19.93 -2.54 8.86
C THR A 182 21.21 -2.39 8.04
N LYS A 183 21.15 -2.63 6.73
CA LYS A 183 22.24 -2.36 5.79
C LYS A 183 22.03 -1.00 5.11
N PRO A 184 23.12 -0.30 4.73
CA PRO A 184 23.01 0.99 4.08
C PRO A 184 22.43 0.93 2.66
N GLN A 185 22.47 -0.23 2.03
CA GLN A 185 21.91 -0.48 0.69
C GLN A 185 21.59 -1.95 0.50
N GLY A 186 20.67 -2.25 -0.40
CA GLY A 186 20.32 -3.63 -0.75
C GLY A 186 19.55 -3.72 -2.04
N ALA A 187 19.49 -4.96 -2.57
CA ALA A 187 18.69 -5.30 -3.75
C ALA A 187 18.15 -6.72 -3.60
N PHE A 188 16.90 -6.95 -4.03
CA PHE A 188 16.26 -8.26 -4.01
C PHE A 188 15.12 -8.31 -5.04
N GLU A 189 14.67 -9.52 -5.37
CA GLU A 189 13.56 -9.74 -6.30
C GLU A 189 12.27 -10.09 -5.57
N ILE A 190 11.16 -9.62 -6.14
CA ILE A 190 9.80 -9.97 -5.75
C ILE A 190 9.01 -10.39 -7.00
N GLN A 191 7.85 -10.98 -6.78
CA GLN A 191 6.84 -11.18 -7.82
C GLN A 191 5.72 -10.16 -7.59
N LEU A 192 5.43 -9.33 -8.57
CA LEU A 192 4.50 -8.22 -8.44
C LEU A 192 3.28 -8.42 -9.35
N ALA A 193 2.09 -8.48 -8.75
CA ALA A 193 0.83 -8.43 -9.48
C ALA A 193 0.48 -6.96 -9.83
N PRO A 194 -0.25 -6.72 -10.92
CA PRO A 194 -0.66 -5.37 -11.29
C PRO A 194 -1.60 -4.74 -10.25
N THR A 195 -1.82 -3.42 -10.35
CA THR A 195 -2.80 -2.71 -9.52
C THR A 195 -4.20 -3.24 -9.71
N VAL A 196 -4.93 -3.40 -8.62
CA VAL A 196 -6.38 -3.67 -8.62
C VAL A 196 -7.20 -2.39 -8.46
N ILE A 197 -6.56 -1.22 -8.23
CA ILE A 197 -7.26 0.07 -8.11
C ILE A 197 -7.77 0.51 -9.49
N SER A 198 -8.89 -0.08 -9.87
CA SER A 198 -9.54 0.12 -11.16
C SER A 198 -11.04 -0.08 -11.02
N SER A 199 -11.85 0.60 -11.83
CA SER A 199 -13.27 0.30 -11.97
C SER A 199 -13.54 -1.00 -12.77
N ARG A 200 -12.49 -1.57 -13.38
CA ARG A 200 -12.54 -2.82 -14.15
C ARG A 200 -11.80 -3.93 -13.40
N LYS A 201 -12.21 -5.17 -13.61
CA LYS A 201 -11.47 -6.34 -13.12
C LYS A 201 -10.08 -6.35 -13.75
N THR A 202 -9.06 -6.53 -12.92
CA THR A 202 -7.68 -6.70 -13.35
C THR A 202 -7.31 -8.19 -13.33
N ALA A 203 -6.64 -8.68 -14.38
CA ALA A 203 -6.08 -10.01 -14.38
C ALA A 203 -4.89 -10.07 -13.41
N LEU A 204 -4.90 -11.04 -12.50
CA LEU A 204 -3.83 -11.22 -11.53
C LEU A 204 -2.74 -12.12 -12.13
N VAL A 205 -1.68 -11.51 -12.61
CA VAL A 205 -0.49 -12.18 -13.14
C VAL A 205 0.72 -11.62 -12.39
N TRP A 206 1.51 -12.50 -11.76
CA TRP A 206 2.73 -12.10 -11.08
C TRP A 206 3.90 -12.08 -12.05
N GLU A 207 4.60 -10.97 -12.08
CA GLU A 207 5.79 -10.77 -12.91
C GLU A 207 6.99 -10.39 -12.04
N PRO A 208 8.22 -10.76 -12.44
CA PRO A 208 9.42 -10.38 -11.70
C PRO A 208 9.53 -8.87 -11.56
N ALA A 209 9.88 -8.41 -10.36
CA ALA A 209 10.22 -7.02 -10.10
C ALA A 209 11.44 -6.94 -9.19
N GLN A 210 12.30 -5.96 -9.45
CA GLN A 210 13.52 -5.75 -8.68
C GLN A 210 13.36 -4.56 -7.76
N VAL A 211 13.56 -4.79 -6.46
CA VAL A 211 13.61 -3.76 -5.42
C VAL A 211 15.06 -3.42 -5.13
N ARG A 212 15.38 -2.13 -5.07
CA ARG A 212 16.67 -1.60 -4.62
C ARG A 212 16.42 -0.50 -3.61
N TYR A 213 17.28 -0.40 -2.60
CA TYR A 213 17.23 0.71 -1.65
C TYR A 213 18.62 1.21 -1.28
N GLU A 214 18.67 2.47 -0.89
CA GLU A 214 19.86 3.14 -0.37
C GLU A 214 19.44 4.05 0.80
N THR A 215 20.14 3.93 1.95
CA THR A 215 19.89 4.75 3.13
C THR A 215 20.83 5.94 3.15
N GLY A 216 20.26 7.14 3.06
CA GLY A 216 20.98 8.39 3.25
C GLY A 216 20.95 8.85 4.72
N GLU A 217 21.39 10.08 4.96
CA GLU A 217 21.44 10.67 6.31
C GLU A 217 20.04 10.89 6.90
N LYS A 218 19.10 11.42 6.12
CA LYS A 218 17.74 11.77 6.55
C LYS A 218 16.66 10.92 5.89
N PHE A 219 16.92 10.42 4.69
CA PHE A 219 15.94 9.72 3.87
C PHE A 219 16.49 8.41 3.35
N ILE A 220 15.57 7.52 3.01
CA ILE A 220 15.82 6.27 2.32
C ILE A 220 15.19 6.39 0.93
N SER A 221 15.96 6.08 -0.10
CA SER A 221 15.46 5.95 -1.47
C SER A 221 15.18 4.48 -1.76
N VAL A 222 13.99 4.17 -2.25
CA VAL A 222 13.64 2.83 -2.73
C VAL A 222 13.19 2.92 -4.18
N THR A 223 13.66 1.99 -4.99
CA THR A 223 13.28 1.87 -6.41
C THR A 223 12.71 0.47 -6.63
N VAL A 224 11.57 0.39 -7.31
CA VAL A 224 10.97 -0.87 -7.76
C VAL A 224 10.90 -0.85 -9.28
N GLU A 225 11.68 -1.72 -9.93
CA GLU A 225 11.68 -1.90 -11.39
C GLU A 225 10.82 -3.11 -11.73
N HIS A 226 9.82 -2.93 -12.57
CA HIS A 226 8.83 -3.95 -12.96
C HIS A 226 8.43 -3.78 -14.45
N ALA A 227 7.60 -4.67 -14.98
CA ALA A 227 7.20 -4.64 -16.38
C ALA A 227 6.52 -3.30 -16.81
N GLY A 228 5.81 -2.64 -15.91
CA GLY A 228 5.19 -1.33 -16.16
C GLY A 228 6.16 -0.15 -16.12
N GLY A 229 7.42 -0.34 -15.72
CA GLY A 229 8.44 0.71 -15.61
C GLY A 229 9.10 0.76 -14.23
N ARG A 230 9.32 1.97 -13.73
CA ARG A 230 10.05 2.21 -12.48
C ARG A 230 9.22 3.07 -11.53
N ASP A 231 9.02 2.57 -10.32
CA ASP A 231 8.52 3.33 -9.18
C ASP A 231 9.66 3.81 -8.29
N GLN A 232 9.56 5.03 -7.79
CA GLN A 232 10.53 5.63 -6.88
C GLN A 232 9.84 6.09 -5.61
N PHE A 233 10.39 5.73 -4.46
CA PHE A 233 9.88 6.08 -3.14
C PHE A 233 10.96 6.78 -2.34
N VAL A 234 10.58 7.81 -1.60
CA VAL A 234 11.40 8.48 -0.61
C VAL A 234 10.74 8.30 0.75
N LEU A 235 11.47 7.74 1.70
CA LEU A 235 11.00 7.46 3.05
C LEU A 235 11.81 8.24 4.06
N ASP A 236 11.24 8.52 5.23
CA ASP A 236 12.05 8.94 6.39
C ASP A 236 12.99 7.81 6.80
N ARG A 237 14.22 8.16 7.19
CA ARG A 237 15.16 7.19 7.72
C ARG A 237 14.70 6.61 9.06
N ASP A 238 14.13 7.47 9.91
CA ASP A 238 13.64 7.07 11.23
C ASP A 238 12.32 6.32 11.13
N PHE A 239 12.14 5.33 12.01
CA PHE A 239 10.86 4.63 12.15
C PHE A 239 9.73 5.65 12.46
N PRO A 240 8.58 5.56 11.84
CA PRO A 240 8.02 4.45 11.06
C PRO A 240 8.27 4.53 9.54
N HIS A 241 9.38 5.10 9.11
CA HIS A 241 9.76 5.23 7.70
C HIS A 241 8.63 5.83 6.86
N LEU A 242 8.12 7.01 7.28
CA LEU A 242 7.00 7.67 6.59
C LEU A 242 7.30 7.85 5.11
N LEU A 243 6.34 7.50 4.28
CA LEU A 243 6.43 7.71 2.84
C LEU A 243 6.32 9.21 2.55
N ARG A 244 7.42 9.84 2.15
CA ARG A 244 7.50 11.26 1.81
C ARG A 244 7.06 11.55 0.40
N GLU A 245 7.54 10.73 -0.53
CA GLU A 245 7.23 10.90 -1.94
C GLU A 245 7.13 9.52 -2.61
N TRP A 246 6.23 9.41 -3.57
CA TRP A 246 6.13 8.29 -4.49
C TRP A 246 5.91 8.82 -5.89
N THR A 247 6.81 8.45 -6.81
CA THR A 247 6.64 8.66 -8.25
C THR A 247 6.43 7.30 -8.90
N ALA A 248 5.24 7.08 -9.41
CA ALA A 248 4.85 5.82 -10.05
C ALA A 248 5.31 5.77 -11.51
N ALA A 249 5.50 4.56 -12.04
CA ALA A 249 5.92 4.31 -13.42
C ALA A 249 5.01 4.96 -14.46
N ASN A 250 3.70 5.09 -14.17
CA ASN A 250 2.73 5.74 -15.05
C ASN A 250 2.74 7.29 -14.98
N GLY A 251 3.66 7.88 -14.19
CA GLY A 251 3.77 9.32 -13.99
C GLY A 251 2.89 9.89 -12.87
N SER A 252 2.11 9.06 -12.17
CA SER A 252 1.43 9.50 -10.95
C SER A 252 2.44 9.85 -9.87
N HIS A 253 2.14 10.88 -9.08
CA HIS A 253 3.03 11.36 -8.04
C HIS A 253 2.25 11.69 -6.78
N LEU A 254 2.78 11.27 -5.62
CA LEU A 254 2.29 11.60 -4.28
C LEU A 254 3.41 12.29 -3.49
N LYS A 255 3.07 13.37 -2.80
CA LYS A 255 3.98 14.06 -1.88
C LYS A 255 3.29 14.25 -0.54
N LEU A 256 3.94 13.77 0.54
CA LEU A 256 3.39 13.87 1.89
C LEU A 256 3.21 15.33 2.28
N LYS A 257 1.96 15.71 2.49
CA LYS A 257 1.56 17.03 2.96
C LYS A 257 1.54 17.07 4.48
N ARG A 258 1.01 16.00 5.10
CA ARG A 258 0.84 15.93 6.54
C ARG A 258 0.71 14.50 7.01
N THR A 259 1.24 14.23 8.20
CA THR A 259 0.98 13.01 8.97
C THR A 259 0.52 13.34 10.37
N LEU A 260 -0.39 12.54 10.94
CA LEU A 260 -0.82 12.66 12.33
C LEU A 260 -1.32 11.32 12.89
N LYS A 261 -1.21 11.16 14.20
CA LYS A 261 -1.77 10.01 14.94
C LYS A 261 -3.02 10.46 15.69
N VAL A 262 -4.19 9.91 15.32
CA VAL A 262 -5.49 10.33 15.86
C VAL A 262 -6.46 9.17 16.03
N ALA A 263 -7.23 9.18 17.13
CA ALA A 263 -8.34 8.24 17.37
C ALA A 263 -9.62 8.77 16.68
N TYR A 264 -9.62 8.76 15.33
CA TYR A 264 -10.68 9.41 14.53
C TYR A 264 -12.09 8.87 14.81
N TRP A 265 -12.23 7.64 15.27
CA TRP A 265 -13.52 7.06 15.66
C TRP A 265 -14.17 7.74 16.85
N LYS A 266 -13.45 8.60 17.57
CA LYS A 266 -13.99 9.46 18.63
C LYS A 266 -14.67 10.73 18.10
N TYR A 267 -14.55 11.00 16.80
CA TYR A 267 -15.11 12.18 16.11
C TYR A 267 -16.28 11.75 15.21
N SER A 268 -17.33 11.15 15.82
CA SER A 268 -18.45 10.55 15.09
C SER A 268 -19.80 11.25 15.36
N LYS A 269 -19.83 12.25 16.22
CA LYS A 269 -21.07 12.96 16.60
C LYS A 269 -21.23 14.25 15.81
N ASN A 270 -22.47 14.77 15.75
CA ASN A 270 -22.74 16.09 15.19
C ASN A 270 -21.89 17.16 15.89
N GLY A 271 -21.27 18.04 15.13
CA GLY A 271 -20.36 19.07 15.63
C GLY A 271 -18.92 18.61 15.87
N ASP A 272 -18.62 17.31 15.78
CA ASP A 272 -17.26 16.80 15.96
C ASP A 272 -16.33 17.25 14.84
N ARG A 273 -16.83 17.30 13.59
CA ARG A 273 -16.07 17.78 12.45
C ARG A 273 -15.62 19.24 12.67
N GLU A 274 -16.53 20.11 13.07
CA GLU A 274 -16.24 21.52 13.30
C GLU A 274 -15.26 21.72 14.46
N ARG A 275 -15.35 20.89 15.51
CA ARG A 275 -14.37 20.87 16.60
C ARG A 275 -13.01 20.41 16.13
N ALA A 276 -12.96 19.29 15.40
CA ALA A 276 -11.72 18.73 14.88
C ALA A 276 -11.03 19.72 13.93
N LEU A 277 -11.77 20.37 13.04
CA LEU A 277 -11.23 21.37 12.12
C LEU A 277 -10.70 22.63 12.81
N LYS A 278 -11.10 22.90 14.05
CA LYS A 278 -10.54 23.98 14.88
C LYS A 278 -9.26 23.59 15.59
N ASP A 279 -9.00 22.29 15.75
CA ASP A 279 -7.78 21.80 16.38
C ASP A 279 -6.61 21.97 15.38
N PRO A 280 -5.57 22.78 15.72
CA PRO A 280 -4.41 22.98 14.85
C PRO A 280 -3.69 21.68 14.48
N MET A 281 -3.78 20.66 15.36
CA MET A 281 -3.16 19.35 15.09
C MET A 281 -3.95 18.51 14.08
N LEU A 282 -5.25 18.83 13.87
CA LEU A 282 -6.14 18.09 12.97
C LEU A 282 -6.45 18.89 11.69
N ARG A 283 -6.03 20.17 11.63
CA ARG A 283 -6.15 20.94 10.40
C ARG A 283 -5.10 20.49 9.37
N PRO A 284 -5.47 20.35 8.08
CA PRO A 284 -4.46 20.34 7.03
C PRO A 284 -3.66 21.65 7.11
N PRO A 285 -2.37 21.66 6.81
CA PRO A 285 -1.66 22.90 6.57
C PRO A 285 -2.38 23.66 5.44
N ASP A 286 -2.46 24.99 5.59
CA ASP A 286 -2.99 25.89 4.57
C ASP A 286 -2.13 25.83 3.29
#